data_7490628fcf099db51e2db7b5c3a8187e
#
_entry.id   7490628fcf099db51e2db7b5c3a8187e
#
_cell.length_a   1.000
_cell.length_b   1.000
_cell.length_c   1.000
_cell.angle_alpha   90.00
_cell.angle_beta   90.00
_cell.angle_gamma   90.00
#
_symmetry.space_group_name_H-M   'P 1'
#
loop_
_entity.id
_entity.type
_entity.pdbx_description
1 polymer ?
#
loop_
_entity_poly.entity_id
_entity_poly.type
_entity_poly.pdbx_seq_one_letter_code
_entity_poly.pdbx_strand_id
1 'polypeptide(L)'
;DGLMLGNVLGEEFLTWLWFQSDVAPGAFVNKEGQPFSVSMEQRIVVQGGEGDTRETASVAGTLSPLTEARFGLGKGKKVTRATIRMEKDELAFQFTLSADDFTLGSMKLPKVEKPEEDDDPDAMLLERFYLMEVCLGLLESLYASFLRLRLSAAWGETVQEITAWIRRE
;
A
#
# COMPACT_ATOMS: atom_id res chain seq x y z
N ASP A 1 -12.97 -7.79 -20.55
CA ASP A 1 -12.36 -8.77 -19.63
C ASP A 1 -11.01 -8.33 -19.05
N GLY A 2 -10.19 -7.58 -19.78
CA GLY A 2 -8.92 -7.06 -19.27
C GLY A 2 -9.02 -6.06 -18.11
N LEU A 3 -10.10 -5.31 -18.02
CA LEU A 3 -10.39 -4.35 -16.93
C LEU A 3 -10.69 -5.07 -15.62
N MET A 4 -11.33 -6.22 -15.64
CA MET A 4 -11.63 -7.01 -14.44
C MET A 4 -10.38 -7.65 -13.83
N LEU A 5 -9.41 -8.06 -14.64
CA LEU A 5 -8.12 -8.58 -14.19
C LEU A 5 -7.27 -7.52 -13.47
N GLY A 6 -7.32 -6.27 -13.94
CA GLY A 6 -6.62 -5.17 -13.30
C GLY A 6 -7.11 -4.90 -11.87
N ASN A 7 -8.42 -4.89 -11.68
CA ASN A 7 -9.03 -4.70 -10.36
C ASN A 7 -8.67 -5.83 -9.39
N VAL A 8 -8.74 -7.07 -9.83
CA VAL A 8 -8.41 -8.23 -9.00
C VAL A 8 -6.94 -8.17 -8.54
N LEU A 9 -6.02 -7.84 -9.42
CA LEU A 9 -4.60 -7.73 -9.06
C LEU A 9 -4.34 -6.58 -8.08
N GLY A 10 -5.03 -5.44 -8.25
CA GLY A 10 -4.92 -4.32 -7.32
C GLY A 10 -5.45 -4.67 -5.93
N GLU A 11 -6.60 -5.30 -5.84
CA GLU A 11 -7.19 -5.77 -4.58
C GLU A 11 -6.31 -6.82 -3.89
N GLU A 12 -5.78 -7.77 -4.63
CA GLU A 12 -4.85 -8.77 -4.11
C GLU A 12 -3.54 -8.14 -3.65
N PHE A 13 -3.01 -7.17 -4.41
CA PHE A 13 -1.80 -6.44 -4.03
C PHE A 13 -1.97 -5.69 -2.72
N LEU A 14 -3.06 -4.94 -2.55
CA LEU A 14 -3.31 -4.20 -1.32
C LEU A 14 -3.55 -5.12 -0.12
N THR A 15 -4.24 -6.23 -0.32
CA THR A 15 -4.46 -7.23 0.73
C THR A 15 -3.14 -7.89 1.14
N TRP A 16 -2.33 -8.30 0.18
CA TRP A 16 -1.02 -8.87 0.44
C TRP A 16 -0.10 -7.87 1.14
N LEU A 17 -0.09 -6.63 0.68
CA LEU A 17 0.74 -5.57 1.27
C LEU A 17 0.36 -5.31 2.72
N TRP A 18 -0.94 -5.26 3.00
CA TRP A 18 -1.42 -5.12 4.37
C TRP A 18 -0.99 -6.30 5.25
N PHE A 19 -1.24 -7.52 4.78
CA PHE A 19 -0.79 -8.73 5.48
C PHE A 19 0.73 -8.69 5.75
N GLN A 20 1.52 -8.45 4.72
CA GLN A 20 2.98 -8.45 4.82
C GLN A 20 3.50 -7.35 5.75
N SER A 21 2.89 -6.17 5.71
CA SER A 21 3.24 -5.06 6.59
C SER A 21 2.90 -5.33 8.06
N ASP A 22 1.87 -6.11 8.31
CA ASP A 22 1.45 -6.48 9.67
C ASP A 22 2.35 -7.56 10.27
N VAL A 23 2.71 -8.58 9.49
CA VAL A 23 3.51 -9.72 9.99
C VAL A 23 5.01 -9.48 9.94
N ALA A 24 5.50 -8.68 9.00
CA ALA A 24 6.92 -8.41 8.81
C ALA A 24 7.17 -7.01 8.22
N PRO A 25 6.90 -5.92 8.97
CA PRO A 25 6.94 -4.56 8.44
C PRO A 25 8.31 -4.11 7.93
N GLY A 26 9.39 -4.69 8.39
CA GLY A 26 10.76 -4.37 7.99
C GLY A 26 11.40 -5.35 6.98
N ALA A 27 10.61 -6.27 6.41
CA ALA A 27 11.13 -7.30 5.50
C ALA A 27 11.19 -6.87 4.03
N PHE A 28 10.83 -5.65 3.71
CA PHE A 28 10.83 -5.14 2.33
C PHE A 28 12.22 -4.66 1.93
N VAL A 29 12.59 -4.93 0.69
CA VAL A 29 13.85 -4.47 0.09
C VAL A 29 13.59 -3.81 -1.26
N ASN A 30 14.38 -2.78 -1.58
CA ASN A 30 14.34 -2.12 -2.89
C ASN A 30 15.14 -2.93 -3.94
N LYS A 31 15.28 -2.37 -5.14
CA LYS A 31 16.01 -3.01 -6.25
C LYS A 31 17.49 -3.24 -5.94
N GLU A 32 18.08 -2.41 -5.09
CA GLU A 32 19.47 -2.50 -4.66
C GLU A 32 19.66 -3.41 -3.43
N GLY A 33 18.60 -4.05 -2.96
CA GLY A 33 18.63 -4.91 -1.77
C GLY A 33 18.66 -4.15 -0.45
N GLN A 34 18.36 -2.86 -0.45
CA GLN A 34 18.33 -2.03 0.75
C GLN A 34 16.97 -2.15 1.44
N PRO A 35 16.94 -2.28 2.78
CA PRO A 35 15.69 -2.45 3.50
C PRO A 35 14.89 -1.14 3.59
N PHE A 36 13.59 -1.28 3.61
CA PHE A 36 12.65 -0.23 3.97
C PHE A 36 11.43 -0.82 4.67
N SER A 37 10.71 -0.01 5.40
CA SER A 37 9.51 -0.43 6.12
C SER A 37 8.25 0.08 5.45
N VAL A 38 7.17 -0.71 5.60
CA VAL A 38 5.85 -0.37 5.09
C VAL A 38 4.84 -0.56 6.20
N SER A 39 3.95 0.41 6.36
CA SER A 39 2.81 0.31 7.26
C SER A 39 1.55 0.80 6.56
N MET A 40 0.42 0.21 6.91
CA MET A 40 -0.88 0.73 6.52
C MET A 40 -1.34 1.75 7.52
N GLU A 41 -1.67 2.93 7.01
CA GLU A 41 -2.21 4.00 7.83
C GLU A 41 -3.72 3.86 8.01
N GLN A 42 -4.30 4.72 8.78
CA GLN A 42 -5.63 4.63 9.37
C GLN A 42 -6.82 4.56 8.38
N ARG A 43 -6.59 4.64 7.08
CA ARG A 43 -7.67 4.63 6.08
C ARG A 43 -7.52 3.46 5.12
N ILE A 44 -8.29 2.42 5.39
CA ILE A 44 -8.49 1.32 4.45
C ILE A 44 -9.97 1.31 4.08
N VAL A 45 -10.27 1.26 2.79
CA VAL A 45 -11.62 1.09 2.27
C VAL A 45 -11.76 -0.35 1.80
N VAL A 46 -12.70 -1.07 2.38
CA VAL A 46 -13.08 -2.40 1.94
C VAL A 46 -14.48 -2.36 1.34
N GLN A 47 -14.64 -2.97 0.17
CA GLN A 47 -15.92 -3.06 -0.53
C GLN A 47 -16.18 -4.51 -0.92
N GLY A 48 -17.44 -4.89 -0.95
CA GLY A 48 -17.84 -6.20 -1.43
C GLY A 48 -19.25 -6.53 -1.00
N GLY A 49 -19.78 -7.60 -1.55
CA GLY A 49 -21.11 -8.11 -1.33
C GLY A 49 -21.68 -8.65 -2.61
N GLU A 50 -22.42 -9.73 -2.54
CA GLU A 50 -23.23 -10.22 -3.64
C GLU A 50 -24.57 -9.46 -3.64
N GLY A 51 -24.95 -8.88 -4.78
CA GLY A 51 -26.22 -8.20 -4.96
C GLY A 51 -26.17 -6.67 -4.83
N ASP A 52 -27.34 -6.03 -4.73
CA ASP A 52 -27.52 -4.57 -4.76
C ASP A 52 -26.99 -3.82 -3.52
N THR A 53 -26.48 -4.52 -2.53
CA THR A 53 -25.93 -3.95 -1.32
C THR A 53 -24.40 -3.94 -1.35
N ARG A 54 -23.82 -3.00 -2.06
CA ARG A 54 -22.40 -2.66 -1.89
C ARG A 54 -22.23 -1.92 -0.57
N GLU A 55 -21.95 -2.66 0.48
CA GLU A 55 -21.54 -2.03 1.73
C GLU A 55 -20.12 -1.48 1.60
N THR A 56 -20.00 -0.17 1.65
CA THR A 56 -18.72 0.51 1.75
C THR A 56 -18.45 0.81 3.21
N ALA A 57 -17.50 0.10 3.81
CA ALA A 57 -16.97 0.47 5.10
C ALA A 57 -15.73 1.37 4.88
N SER A 58 -15.92 2.67 5.04
CA SER A 58 -14.80 3.60 5.09
C SER A 58 -14.41 3.77 6.55
N VAL A 59 -13.17 3.43 6.87
CA VAL A 59 -12.70 3.45 8.24
C VAL A 59 -11.56 4.46 8.36
N ALA A 60 -11.82 5.55 9.10
CA ALA A 60 -10.83 6.56 9.42
C ALA A 60 -10.63 6.60 10.93
N GLY A 61 -9.42 6.36 11.44
CA GLY A 61 -9.11 6.49 12.87
C GLY A 61 -8.16 5.44 13.43
N THR A 62 -8.27 5.07 14.68
CA THR A 62 -7.38 4.21 15.48
C THR A 62 -7.39 2.72 15.06
N LEU A 63 -6.63 1.86 15.74
CA LEU A 63 -6.52 0.40 15.51
C LEU A 63 -7.86 -0.34 15.34
N SER A 64 -8.94 0.15 15.95
CA SER A 64 -10.30 -0.37 15.79
C SER A 64 -10.75 -0.45 14.32
N PRO A 65 -10.51 0.57 13.49
CA PRO A 65 -10.82 0.55 12.07
C PRO A 65 -10.14 -0.55 11.26
N LEU A 66 -8.85 -0.80 11.51
CA LEU A 66 -8.14 -1.89 10.83
C LEU A 66 -8.72 -3.26 11.20
N THR A 67 -9.16 -3.42 12.44
CA THR A 67 -9.85 -4.63 12.90
C THR A 67 -11.17 -4.83 12.18
N GLU A 68 -11.98 -3.77 12.04
CA GLU A 68 -13.26 -3.84 11.31
C GLU A 68 -13.04 -4.12 9.82
N ALA A 69 -12.04 -3.49 9.19
CA ALA A 69 -11.69 -3.75 7.80
C ALA A 69 -11.24 -5.21 7.60
N ARG A 70 -10.41 -5.73 8.50
CA ARG A 70 -9.99 -7.14 8.49
C ARG A 70 -11.17 -8.10 8.65
N PHE A 71 -12.10 -7.78 9.54
CA PHE A 71 -13.35 -8.53 9.69
C PHE A 71 -14.17 -8.51 8.39
N GLY A 72 -14.24 -7.38 7.71
CA GLY A 72 -14.84 -7.26 6.38
C GLY A 72 -14.21 -8.19 5.35
N LEU A 73 -12.87 -8.31 5.35
CA LEU A 73 -12.16 -9.26 4.49
C LEU A 73 -12.59 -10.71 4.77
N GLY A 74 -12.80 -11.06 6.03
CA GLY A 74 -13.31 -12.38 6.42
C GLY A 74 -14.71 -12.68 5.89
N LYS A 75 -15.48 -11.64 5.54
CA LYS A 75 -16.81 -11.72 4.92
C LYS A 75 -16.78 -11.58 3.39
N GLY A 76 -15.62 -11.71 2.76
CA GLY A 76 -15.47 -11.66 1.32
C GLY A 76 -15.35 -10.27 0.73
N LYS A 77 -15.28 -9.21 1.54
CA LYS A 77 -14.98 -7.85 1.06
C LYS A 77 -13.53 -7.77 0.58
N LYS A 78 -13.25 -6.83 -0.30
CA LYS A 78 -11.92 -6.60 -0.87
C LYS A 78 -11.40 -5.21 -0.52
N VAL A 79 -10.10 -5.09 -0.34
CA VAL A 79 -9.45 -3.78 -0.15
C VAL A 79 -9.45 -3.04 -1.48
N THR A 80 -10.14 -1.91 -1.54
CA THR A 80 -10.24 -1.10 -2.77
C THR A 80 -9.40 0.17 -2.71
N ARG A 81 -9.05 0.61 -1.52
CA ARG A 81 -8.19 1.78 -1.30
C ARG A 81 -7.48 1.66 0.05
N ALA A 82 -6.21 2.05 0.08
CA ALA A 82 -5.42 2.05 1.31
C ALA A 82 -4.48 3.25 1.35
N THR A 83 -4.24 3.77 2.54
CA THR A 83 -3.18 4.75 2.79
C THR A 83 -1.93 4.00 3.24
N ILE A 84 -0.86 4.15 2.50
CA ILE A 84 0.40 3.43 2.66
C ILE A 84 1.47 4.41 3.12
N ARG A 85 2.22 4.02 4.14
CA ARG A 85 3.41 4.76 4.60
C ARG A 85 4.63 3.89 4.36
N MET A 86 5.63 4.46 3.70
CA MET A 86 6.93 3.82 3.49
C MET A 86 8.02 4.64 4.16
N GLU A 87 8.93 3.98 4.85
CA GLU A 87 10.08 4.62 5.46
C GLU A 87 11.37 3.94 5.03
N LYS A 88 12.27 4.73 4.48
CA LYS A 88 13.63 4.30 4.12
C LYS A 88 14.63 5.30 4.65
N ASP A 89 15.58 4.82 5.47
CA ASP A 89 16.49 5.67 6.20
C ASP A 89 15.70 6.69 7.05
N GLU A 90 15.93 7.98 6.86
CA GLU A 90 15.18 9.04 7.56
C GLU A 90 14.03 9.62 6.73
N LEU A 91 13.75 9.04 5.56
CA LEU A 91 12.73 9.53 4.64
C LEU A 91 11.42 8.77 4.84
N ALA A 92 10.34 9.50 5.05
CA ALA A 92 8.99 8.97 5.17
C ALA A 92 8.10 9.47 4.03
N PHE A 93 7.43 8.55 3.37
CA PHE A 93 6.50 8.81 2.27
C PHE A 93 5.13 8.27 2.65
N GLN A 94 4.08 9.02 2.36
CA GLN A 94 2.71 8.57 2.59
C GLN A 94 1.86 8.91 1.38
N PHE A 95 0.98 7.99 0.97
CA PHE A 95 0.06 8.20 -0.14
C PHE A 95 -1.13 7.25 -0.02
N THR A 96 -2.19 7.57 -0.73
CA THR A 96 -3.37 6.71 -0.90
C THR A 96 -3.29 6.04 -2.26
N LEU A 97 -3.51 4.73 -2.30
CA LEU A 97 -3.52 3.93 -3.53
C LEU A 97 -4.89 3.31 -3.74
N SER A 98 -5.46 3.49 -4.93
CA SER A 98 -6.71 2.87 -5.36
C SER A 98 -6.41 1.58 -6.12
N ALA A 99 -7.12 0.49 -5.79
CA ALA A 99 -6.89 -0.83 -6.36
C ALA A 99 -7.33 -0.95 -7.83
N ASP A 100 -8.33 -0.19 -8.25
CA ASP A 100 -8.96 -0.31 -9.56
C ASP A 100 -8.09 0.24 -10.70
N ASP A 101 -7.39 1.33 -10.46
CA ASP A 101 -6.60 2.03 -11.49
C ASP A 101 -5.18 2.39 -11.05
N PHE A 102 -4.77 1.99 -9.85
CA PHE A 102 -3.50 2.36 -9.23
C PHE A 102 -3.27 3.88 -9.12
N THR A 103 -4.36 4.65 -9.05
CA THR A 103 -4.28 6.09 -8.82
C THR A 103 -3.69 6.39 -7.45
N LEU A 104 -2.67 7.24 -7.45
CA LEU A 104 -2.05 7.78 -6.24
C LEU A 104 -2.71 9.10 -5.87
N GLY A 105 -3.07 9.23 -4.60
CA GLY A 105 -3.65 10.45 -4.06
C GLY A 105 -3.05 10.84 -2.72
N SER A 106 -3.34 12.06 -2.28
CA SER A 106 -2.97 12.58 -0.95
C SER A 106 -1.50 12.34 -0.59
N MET A 107 -0.60 12.54 -1.56
CA MET A 107 0.82 12.24 -1.41
C MET A 107 1.48 13.23 -0.46
N LYS A 108 2.17 12.69 0.54
CA LYS A 108 3.02 13.45 1.47
C LYS A 108 4.46 12.98 1.31
N LEU A 109 5.29 13.89 0.83
CA LEU A 109 6.72 13.68 0.70
C LEU A 109 7.45 14.17 1.96
N PRO A 110 8.70 13.72 2.20
CA PRO A 110 9.54 14.31 3.23
C PRO A 110 9.66 15.82 3.05
N LYS A 111 9.75 16.55 4.15
CA LYS A 111 9.91 18.01 4.10
C LYS A 111 11.25 18.36 3.48
N VAL A 112 11.20 19.24 2.50
CA VAL A 112 12.39 19.88 1.93
C VAL A 112 12.71 21.09 2.79
N GLU A 113 13.97 21.25 3.20
CA GLU A 113 14.42 22.44 3.91
C GLU A 113 14.21 23.69 3.05
N LYS A 114 13.80 24.79 3.69
CA LYS A 114 13.67 26.06 2.97
C LYS A 114 15.05 26.48 2.45
N PRO A 115 15.12 26.92 1.18
CA PRO A 115 16.38 27.41 0.64
C PRO A 115 16.89 28.60 1.45
N GLU A 116 18.18 28.66 1.68
CA GLU A 116 18.83 29.89 2.14
C GLU A 116 18.69 30.96 1.07
N GLU A 117 18.86 32.24 1.43
CA GLU A 117 18.63 33.38 0.51
C GLU A 117 19.45 33.31 -0.79
N ASP A 118 20.57 32.59 -0.78
CA ASP A 118 21.48 32.39 -1.92
C ASP A 118 21.22 31.11 -2.72
N ASP A 119 20.25 30.29 -2.33
CA ASP A 119 19.97 29.02 -3.04
C ASP A 119 19.16 29.25 -4.32
N ASP A 120 19.46 28.44 -5.34
CA ASP A 120 18.71 28.40 -6.60
C ASP A 120 17.22 28.05 -6.30
N PRO A 121 16.24 28.88 -6.73
CA PRO A 121 14.82 28.58 -6.55
C PRO A 121 14.40 27.22 -7.13
N ASP A 122 15.09 26.73 -8.16
CA ASP A 122 14.81 25.45 -8.80
C ASP A 122 15.36 24.25 -7.99
N ALA A 123 16.28 24.47 -7.08
CA ALA A 123 16.87 23.39 -6.26
C ALA A 123 15.80 22.69 -5.41
N MET A 124 14.85 23.42 -4.83
CA MET A 124 13.75 22.88 -4.07
C MET A 124 12.82 22.02 -4.92
N LEU A 125 12.56 22.44 -6.15
CA LEU A 125 11.75 21.71 -7.11
C LEU A 125 12.42 20.42 -7.53
N LEU A 126 13.72 20.47 -7.84
CA LEU A 126 14.52 19.30 -8.20
C LEU A 126 14.58 18.28 -7.06
N GLU A 127 14.69 18.73 -5.81
CA GLU A 127 14.68 17.86 -4.64
C GLU A 127 13.32 17.18 -4.47
N ARG A 128 12.22 17.87 -4.68
CA ARG A 128 10.89 17.28 -4.68
C ARG A 128 10.71 16.24 -5.77
N PHE A 129 11.19 16.48 -6.97
CA PHE A 129 11.19 15.50 -8.05
C PHE A 129 12.03 14.27 -7.70
N TYR A 130 13.19 14.45 -7.11
CA TYR A 130 14.02 13.36 -6.61
C TYR A 130 13.28 12.51 -5.57
N LEU A 131 12.65 13.14 -4.58
CA LEU A 131 11.88 12.44 -3.55
C LEU A 131 10.69 11.70 -4.14
N MET A 132 10.00 12.28 -5.11
CA MET A 132 8.92 11.62 -5.84
C MET A 132 9.44 10.38 -6.58
N GLU A 133 10.57 10.48 -7.23
CA GLU A 133 11.22 9.37 -7.95
C GLU A 133 11.61 8.24 -7.00
N VAL A 134 12.15 8.57 -5.83
CA VAL A 134 12.44 7.59 -4.76
C VAL A 134 11.16 6.89 -4.30
N CYS A 135 10.09 7.63 -4.04
CA CYS A 135 8.79 7.10 -3.63
C CYS A 135 8.24 6.12 -4.67
N LEU A 136 8.20 6.52 -5.93
CA LEU A 136 7.71 5.67 -7.01
C LEU A 136 8.58 4.43 -7.21
N GLY A 137 9.88 4.54 -7.05
CA GLY A 137 10.81 3.41 -7.11
C GLY A 137 10.57 2.39 -5.99
N LEU A 138 10.27 2.83 -4.78
CA LEU A 138 9.91 1.94 -3.66
C LEU A 138 8.57 1.24 -3.92
N LEU A 139 7.56 1.97 -4.39
CA LEU A 139 6.27 1.39 -4.73
C LEU A 139 6.40 0.36 -5.85
N GLU A 140 7.18 0.66 -6.87
CA GLU A 140 7.47 -0.26 -7.98
C GLU A 140 8.17 -1.54 -7.48
N SER A 141 9.07 -1.43 -6.52
CA SER A 141 9.72 -2.58 -5.89
C SER A 141 8.73 -3.45 -5.13
N LEU A 142 7.77 -2.85 -4.41
CA LEU A 142 6.69 -3.57 -3.74
C LEU A 142 5.83 -4.35 -4.73
N TYR A 143 5.41 -3.69 -5.79
CA TYR A 143 4.56 -4.32 -6.79
C TYR A 143 5.28 -5.43 -7.55
N ALA A 144 6.54 -5.24 -7.90
CA ALA A 144 7.35 -6.27 -8.52
C ALA A 144 7.54 -7.50 -7.62
N SER A 145 7.73 -7.30 -6.32
CA SER A 145 7.82 -8.38 -5.33
C SER A 145 6.50 -9.16 -5.24
N PHE A 146 5.38 -8.45 -5.21
CA PHE A 146 4.05 -9.05 -5.24
C PHE A 146 3.82 -9.88 -6.52
N LEU A 147 4.13 -9.33 -7.69
CA LEU A 147 3.93 -10.04 -8.95
C LEU A 147 4.78 -11.30 -9.05
N ARG A 148 6.03 -11.26 -8.63
CA ARG A 148 6.90 -12.45 -8.59
C ARG A 148 6.30 -13.54 -7.73
N LEU A 149 5.79 -13.20 -6.55
CA LEU A 149 5.13 -14.13 -5.65
C LEU A 149 3.81 -14.63 -6.23
N ARG A 150 2.98 -13.72 -6.75
CA ARG A 150 1.66 -14.02 -7.32
C ARG A 150 1.73 -14.99 -8.49
N LEU A 151 2.78 -14.88 -9.30
CA LEU A 151 3.00 -15.74 -10.47
C LEU A 151 3.82 -17.00 -10.15
N SER A 152 4.22 -17.18 -8.92
CA SER A 152 4.98 -18.35 -8.47
C SER A 152 4.09 -19.46 -7.91
N ALA A 153 4.65 -20.66 -7.79
CA ALA A 153 3.97 -21.78 -7.13
C ALA A 153 3.71 -21.55 -5.62
N ALA A 154 4.43 -20.62 -4.99
CA ALA A 154 4.27 -20.29 -3.58
C ALA A 154 3.01 -19.45 -3.27
N TRP A 155 2.33 -18.92 -4.26
CA TRP A 155 1.15 -18.07 -4.04
C TRP A 155 0.03 -18.80 -3.30
N GLY A 156 -0.20 -20.06 -3.60
CA GLY A 156 -1.21 -20.87 -2.91
C GLY A 156 -0.99 -20.95 -1.41
N GLU A 157 0.26 -21.10 -0.99
CA GLU A 157 0.68 -21.11 0.42
C GLU A 157 0.47 -19.73 1.07
N THR A 158 0.85 -18.67 0.38
CA THR A 158 0.62 -17.29 0.80
C THR A 158 -0.86 -16.98 1.00
N VAL A 159 -1.72 -17.45 0.12
CA VAL A 159 -3.19 -17.30 0.25
C VAL A 159 -3.69 -17.96 1.53
N GLN A 160 -3.17 -19.13 1.88
CA GLN A 160 -3.53 -19.82 3.13
C GLN A 160 -3.09 -19.01 4.36
N GLU A 161 -1.88 -18.45 4.32
CA GLU A 161 -1.37 -17.59 5.39
C GLU A 161 -2.20 -16.31 5.55
N ILE A 162 -2.54 -15.66 4.46
CA ILE A 162 -3.42 -14.47 4.45
C ILE A 162 -4.80 -14.83 5.02
N THR A 163 -5.36 -15.94 4.61
CA THR A 163 -6.66 -16.41 5.09
C THR A 163 -6.62 -16.66 6.60
N ALA A 164 -5.57 -17.28 7.10
CA ALA A 164 -5.36 -17.49 8.53
C ALA A 164 -5.20 -16.16 9.29
N TRP A 165 -4.45 -15.21 8.71
CA TRP A 165 -4.28 -13.88 9.28
C TRP A 165 -5.60 -13.10 9.37
N ILE A 166 -6.43 -13.16 8.33
CA ILE A 166 -7.75 -12.52 8.30
C ILE A 166 -8.64 -13.05 9.44
N ARG A 167 -8.52 -14.34 9.76
CA ARG A 167 -9.34 -15.01 10.76
C ARG A 167 -8.83 -14.88 12.20
N ARG A 168 -7.65 -14.30 12.40
CA ARG A 168 -7.13 -14.06 13.75
C ARG A 168 -7.98 -13.01 14.46
N GLU A 169 -8.47 -13.38 15.64
CA GLU A 169 -9.13 -12.47 16.58
C GLU A 169 -8.11 -11.60 17.33
#